data_4607a70962d301945235124c5502e902
#
_entry.id   4607a70962d301945235124c5502e902
#
_cell.length_a   1.000
_cell.length_b   1.000
_cell.length_c   1.000
_cell.angle_alpha   90.00
_cell.angle_beta   90.00
_cell.angle_gamma   90.00
#
_symmetry.space_group_name_H-M   'P 1'
#
loop_
_entity.id
_entity.type
_entity.pdbx_description
1 polymer ?
#
loop_
_entity_poly.entity_id
_entity_poly.type
_entity_poly.pdbx_seq_one_letter_code
_entity_poly.pdbx_strand_id
1 'polypeptide(L)'
;MNERLATAAWVVWTALRAEQQGMRTRPMVVVVSVVQPVALLAIVAGTRRLTADRASVVVSAVVLTAIWSATVWTAGGVLRRERTYGTLARSVTSQFSPSLVLFGRSLGATLSSTAGILASAAVVIVLLGLRVAVPHPLWLLVALLVVVASGTALGMLLACLFLVTRHGLAWSGALIYPVFILGGLLIPPDALPQWLRWVPTLLSLHWVHEFVVGLSSGAVRPAPLAVAVALTVVYLVAAVACLRVAVDTGRRRGSLELV
;
A
#
# COMPACT_ATOMS: atom_id res chain seq x y z
N MET A 1 -31.23 -0.49 -9.63
CA MET A 1 -29.90 0.09 -9.30
C MET A 1 -29.41 -0.38 -7.94
N ASN A 2 -30.28 -0.47 -6.92
CA ASN A 2 -29.89 -0.88 -5.56
C ASN A 2 -29.38 -2.33 -5.45
N GLU A 3 -29.97 -3.30 -6.13
CA GLU A 3 -29.54 -4.72 -6.04
C GLU A 3 -28.12 -4.95 -6.58
N ARG A 4 -27.77 -4.30 -7.70
CA ARG A 4 -26.40 -4.41 -8.25
C ARG A 4 -25.35 -3.81 -7.34
N LEU A 5 -25.66 -2.69 -6.69
CA LEU A 5 -24.77 -2.07 -5.72
C LEU A 5 -24.62 -2.92 -4.45
N ALA A 6 -25.73 -3.48 -3.95
CA ALA A 6 -25.71 -4.39 -2.81
C ALA A 6 -24.87 -5.65 -3.09
N THR A 7 -25.04 -6.25 -4.28
CA THR A 7 -24.24 -7.41 -4.71
C THR A 7 -22.76 -7.06 -4.81
N ALA A 8 -22.40 -5.91 -5.41
CA ALA A 8 -21.02 -5.48 -5.52
C ALA A 8 -20.39 -5.25 -4.13
N ALA A 9 -21.10 -4.59 -3.22
CA ALA A 9 -20.64 -4.37 -1.85
C ALA A 9 -20.46 -5.69 -1.10
N TRP A 10 -21.37 -6.65 -1.26
CA TRP A 10 -21.27 -7.97 -0.65
C TRP A 10 -20.05 -8.75 -1.18
N VAL A 11 -19.79 -8.72 -2.49
CA VAL A 11 -18.61 -9.36 -3.10
C VAL A 11 -17.33 -8.76 -2.55
N VAL A 12 -17.23 -7.43 -2.50
CA VAL A 12 -16.06 -6.74 -1.94
C VAL A 12 -15.86 -7.10 -0.47
N TRP A 13 -16.93 -7.12 0.32
CA TRP A 13 -16.88 -7.45 1.74
C TRP A 13 -16.45 -8.89 2.02
N THR A 14 -17.00 -9.86 1.29
CA THR A 14 -16.62 -11.27 1.43
C THR A 14 -15.19 -11.52 1.00
N ALA A 15 -14.74 -10.91 -0.10
CA ALA A 15 -13.37 -10.99 -0.58
C ALA A 15 -12.39 -10.36 0.42
N LEU A 16 -12.74 -9.22 1.00
CA LEU A 16 -11.96 -8.53 2.04
C LEU A 16 -11.81 -9.43 3.29
N ARG A 17 -12.91 -9.97 3.82
CA ARG A 17 -12.86 -10.85 4.99
C ARG A 17 -12.06 -12.12 4.75
N ALA A 18 -12.21 -12.75 3.59
CA ALA A 18 -11.45 -13.94 3.23
C ALA A 18 -9.93 -13.65 3.21
N GLU A 19 -9.52 -12.50 2.66
CA GLU A 19 -8.12 -12.10 2.67
C GLU A 19 -7.60 -11.82 4.10
N GLN A 20 -8.38 -11.11 4.92
CA GLN A 20 -8.00 -10.83 6.31
C GLN A 20 -7.80 -12.11 7.14
N GLN A 21 -8.67 -13.09 6.98
CA GLN A 21 -8.52 -14.39 7.66
C GLN A 21 -7.25 -15.11 7.20
N GLY A 22 -6.99 -15.12 5.89
CA GLY A 22 -5.78 -15.73 5.33
C GLY A 22 -4.49 -15.01 5.73
N MET A 23 -4.52 -13.71 6.04
CA MET A 23 -3.33 -12.98 6.45
C MET A 23 -2.82 -13.33 7.84
N ARG A 24 -3.69 -13.77 8.75
CA ARG A 24 -3.33 -14.13 10.13
C ARG A 24 -2.31 -15.27 10.22
N THR A 25 -2.29 -16.15 9.24
CA THR A 25 -1.41 -17.32 9.18
C THR A 25 -0.14 -17.09 8.35
N ARG A 26 0.07 -15.89 7.81
CA ARG A 26 1.20 -15.59 6.92
C ARG A 26 2.33 -14.89 7.66
N PRO A 27 3.52 -15.52 7.80
CA PRO A 27 4.64 -14.92 8.53
C PRO A 27 5.14 -13.62 7.89
N MET A 28 5.07 -13.50 6.56
CA MET A 28 5.49 -12.29 5.86
C MET A 28 4.68 -11.05 6.25
N VAL A 29 3.40 -11.22 6.62
CA VAL A 29 2.57 -10.12 7.12
C VAL A 29 3.13 -9.59 8.45
N VAL A 30 3.54 -10.50 9.35
CA VAL A 30 4.15 -10.10 10.63
C VAL A 30 5.46 -9.37 10.39
N VAL A 31 6.29 -9.85 9.45
CA VAL A 31 7.57 -9.19 9.13
C VAL A 31 7.34 -7.77 8.65
N VAL A 32 6.48 -7.55 7.65
CA VAL A 32 6.29 -6.19 7.08
C VAL A 32 5.43 -5.27 7.95
N SER A 33 4.52 -5.84 8.78
CA SER A 33 3.59 -5.02 9.57
C SER A 33 4.06 -4.79 11.00
N VAL A 34 4.97 -5.59 11.52
CA VAL A 34 5.47 -5.48 12.90
C VAL A 34 6.98 -5.32 12.94
N VAL A 35 7.73 -6.29 12.40
CA VAL A 35 9.20 -6.30 12.55
C VAL A 35 9.83 -5.10 11.84
N GLN A 36 9.42 -4.83 10.60
CA GLN A 36 10.00 -3.76 9.79
C GLN A 36 9.78 -2.36 10.40
N PRO A 37 8.56 -1.90 10.75
CA PRO A 37 8.37 -0.59 11.35
C PRO A 37 9.05 -0.47 12.73
N VAL A 38 9.05 -1.53 13.54
CA VAL A 38 9.77 -1.56 14.83
C VAL A 38 11.27 -1.37 14.61
N ALA A 39 11.88 -2.14 13.71
CA ALA A 39 13.31 -2.04 13.42
C ALA A 39 13.70 -0.65 12.89
N LEU A 40 12.93 -0.11 11.93
CA LEU A 40 13.19 1.20 11.36
C LEU A 40 13.08 2.31 12.42
N LEU A 41 12.02 2.29 13.25
CA LEU A 41 11.85 3.28 14.32
C LEU A 41 12.97 3.15 15.38
N ALA A 42 13.33 1.92 15.77
CA ALA A 42 14.40 1.69 16.75
C ALA A 42 15.77 2.20 16.24
N ILE A 43 16.10 1.93 14.96
CA ILE A 43 17.34 2.43 14.34
C ILE A 43 17.36 3.95 14.35
N VAL A 44 16.29 4.59 13.88
CA VAL A 44 16.26 6.05 13.79
C VAL A 44 16.25 6.72 15.18
N ALA A 45 15.52 6.15 16.14
CA ALA A 45 15.52 6.65 17.51
C ALA A 45 16.88 6.48 18.21
N GLY A 46 17.59 5.36 17.92
CA GLY A 46 18.92 5.10 18.49
C GLY A 46 20.04 5.97 17.91
N THR A 47 19.89 6.44 16.66
CA THR A 47 20.93 7.24 15.98
C THR A 47 20.79 8.74 16.20
N ARG A 48 19.64 9.23 16.62
CA ARG A 48 19.37 10.68 16.77
C ARG A 48 18.58 10.96 18.05
N ARG A 49 18.98 12.01 18.78
CA ARG A 49 18.10 12.61 19.78
C ARG A 49 16.98 13.33 19.02
N LEU A 50 15.81 12.67 18.90
CA LEU A 50 14.66 13.21 18.20
C LEU A 50 14.02 14.31 19.05
N THR A 51 14.04 15.54 18.58
CA THR A 51 13.19 16.61 19.10
C THR A 51 11.73 16.31 18.74
N ALA A 52 10.75 16.80 19.52
CA ALA A 52 9.33 16.49 19.29
C ALA A 52 8.86 16.80 17.86
N ASP A 53 9.33 17.90 17.27
CA ASP A 53 8.95 18.30 15.90
C ASP A 53 9.51 17.33 14.85
N ARG A 54 10.75 16.87 15.04
CA ARG A 54 11.36 15.90 14.12
C ARG A 54 10.80 14.48 14.30
N ALA A 55 10.33 14.13 15.50
CA ALA A 55 9.75 12.82 15.77
C ALA A 55 8.52 12.56 14.90
N SER A 56 7.62 13.55 14.76
CA SER A 56 6.40 13.42 13.92
C SER A 56 6.73 13.17 12.44
N VAL A 57 7.71 13.89 11.90
CA VAL A 57 8.17 13.74 10.51
C VAL A 57 8.81 12.36 10.28
N VAL A 58 9.67 11.93 11.19
CA VAL A 58 10.35 10.63 11.09
C VAL A 58 9.37 9.47 11.23
N VAL A 59 8.47 9.53 12.21
CA VAL A 59 7.46 8.50 12.42
C VAL A 59 6.57 8.37 11.17
N SER A 60 6.12 9.48 10.59
CA SER A 60 5.31 9.45 9.36
C SER A 60 6.07 8.84 8.19
N ALA A 61 7.34 9.19 7.99
CA ALA A 61 8.18 8.61 6.95
C ALA A 61 8.33 7.09 7.11
N VAL A 62 8.63 6.63 8.33
CA VAL A 62 8.77 5.20 8.63
C VAL A 62 7.46 4.45 8.43
N VAL A 63 6.34 4.98 8.91
CA VAL A 63 5.01 4.36 8.75
C VAL A 63 4.65 4.25 7.27
N LEU A 64 4.82 5.32 6.48
CA LEU A 64 4.52 5.30 5.05
C LEU A 64 5.46 4.36 4.27
N THR A 65 6.74 4.29 4.66
CA THR A 65 7.70 3.33 4.09
C THR A 65 7.28 1.87 4.38
N ALA A 66 6.83 1.59 5.60
CA ALA A 66 6.31 0.28 5.96
C ALA A 66 5.03 -0.07 5.19
N ILE A 67 4.11 0.90 5.01
CA ILE A 67 2.90 0.73 4.20
C ILE A 67 3.26 0.43 2.74
N TRP A 68 4.27 1.08 2.17
CA TRP A 68 4.77 0.74 0.84
C TRP A 68 5.23 -0.72 0.75
N SER A 69 6.11 -1.16 1.67
CA SER A 69 6.53 -2.56 1.72
C SER A 69 5.35 -3.52 1.82
N ALA A 70 4.42 -3.22 2.72
CA ALA A 70 3.22 -4.02 2.90
C ALA A 70 2.38 -4.08 1.61
N THR A 71 2.22 -2.95 0.91
CA THR A 71 1.50 -2.90 -0.38
C THR A 71 2.14 -3.83 -1.41
N VAL A 72 3.46 -3.81 -1.54
CA VAL A 72 4.18 -4.66 -2.49
C VAL A 72 4.05 -6.15 -2.14
N TRP A 73 4.29 -6.52 -0.88
CA TRP A 73 4.34 -7.92 -0.46
C TRP A 73 2.97 -8.54 -0.21
N THR A 74 2.03 -7.80 0.32
CA THR A 74 0.71 -8.33 0.69
C THR A 74 -0.33 -8.10 -0.41
N ALA A 75 -0.68 -6.86 -0.69
CA ALA A 75 -1.68 -6.52 -1.70
C ALA A 75 -1.20 -6.85 -3.12
N GLY A 76 0.03 -6.48 -3.50
CA GLY A 76 0.63 -6.82 -4.79
C GLY A 76 0.84 -8.31 -5.00
N GLY A 77 0.97 -9.09 -3.93
CA GLY A 77 1.09 -10.55 -3.98
C GLY A 77 -0.22 -11.32 -4.12
N VAL A 78 -1.39 -10.70 -4.13
CA VAL A 78 -2.70 -11.38 -4.11
C VAL A 78 -2.86 -12.34 -5.28
N LEU A 79 -2.75 -11.88 -6.52
CA LEU A 79 -2.95 -12.72 -7.71
C LEU A 79 -1.87 -13.79 -7.86
N ARG A 80 -0.63 -13.49 -7.48
CA ARG A 80 0.45 -14.48 -7.46
C ARG A 80 0.11 -15.64 -6.52
N ARG A 81 -0.42 -15.34 -5.32
CA ARG A 81 -0.84 -16.39 -4.37
C ARG A 81 -1.99 -17.22 -4.91
N GLU A 82 -3.00 -16.61 -5.53
CA GLU A 82 -4.09 -17.34 -6.18
C GLU A 82 -3.58 -18.31 -7.26
N ARG A 83 -2.59 -17.87 -8.03
CA ARG A 83 -1.93 -18.72 -9.01
C ARG A 83 -1.21 -19.90 -8.34
N THR A 84 -0.43 -19.64 -7.29
CA THR A 84 0.30 -20.69 -6.56
C THR A 84 -0.64 -21.72 -5.91
N TYR A 85 -1.82 -21.28 -5.45
CA TYR A 85 -2.83 -22.18 -4.87
C TYR A 85 -3.80 -22.80 -5.90
N GLY A 86 -3.63 -22.53 -7.20
CA GLY A 86 -4.50 -23.04 -8.25
C GLY A 86 -5.94 -22.46 -8.21
N THR A 87 -6.16 -21.38 -7.47
CA THR A 87 -7.49 -20.76 -7.30
C THR A 87 -7.77 -19.63 -8.32
N LEU A 88 -6.76 -19.23 -9.08
CA LEU A 88 -6.87 -18.12 -10.03
C LEU A 88 -7.94 -18.38 -11.11
N ALA A 89 -7.97 -19.58 -11.69
CA ALA A 89 -8.95 -19.95 -12.69
C ALA A 89 -10.38 -19.84 -12.15
N ARG A 90 -10.62 -20.32 -10.93
CA ARG A 90 -11.93 -20.22 -10.26
C ARG A 90 -12.32 -18.77 -10.00
N SER A 91 -11.39 -17.90 -9.62
CA SER A 91 -11.64 -16.46 -9.42
C SER A 91 -12.03 -15.76 -10.73
N VAL A 92 -11.39 -16.12 -11.85
CA VAL A 92 -11.64 -15.51 -13.18
C VAL A 92 -12.91 -16.05 -13.85
N THR A 93 -13.29 -17.31 -13.61
CA THR A 93 -14.49 -17.94 -14.18
C THR A 93 -15.73 -17.75 -13.31
N SER A 94 -15.60 -17.14 -12.14
CA SER A 94 -16.75 -16.84 -11.26
C SER A 94 -17.75 -15.90 -11.95
N GLN A 95 -19.02 -16.00 -11.54
CA GLN A 95 -20.09 -15.09 -12.02
C GLN A 95 -19.89 -13.63 -11.56
N PHE A 96 -18.94 -13.39 -10.66
CA PHE A 96 -18.64 -12.05 -10.16
C PHE A 96 -17.50 -11.41 -10.94
N SER A 97 -17.52 -10.08 -11.05
CA SER A 97 -16.44 -9.33 -11.71
C SER A 97 -15.10 -9.58 -11.02
N PRO A 98 -14.07 -10.10 -11.73
CA PRO A 98 -12.75 -10.34 -11.16
C PRO A 98 -12.11 -9.07 -10.55
N SER A 99 -12.44 -7.90 -11.10
CA SER A 99 -11.94 -6.62 -10.58
C SER A 99 -12.50 -6.29 -9.19
N LEU A 100 -13.78 -6.62 -8.91
CA LEU A 100 -14.38 -6.42 -7.58
C LEU A 100 -13.78 -7.37 -6.55
N VAL A 101 -13.55 -8.64 -6.92
CA VAL A 101 -12.90 -9.62 -6.04
C VAL A 101 -11.47 -9.19 -5.73
N LEU A 102 -10.69 -8.80 -6.74
CA LEU A 102 -9.33 -8.31 -6.56
C LEU A 102 -9.29 -7.03 -5.70
N PHE A 103 -10.21 -6.09 -5.94
CA PHE A 103 -10.32 -4.88 -5.13
C PHE A 103 -10.58 -5.23 -3.66
N GLY A 104 -11.57 -6.09 -3.37
CA GLY A 104 -11.88 -6.50 -2.01
C GLY A 104 -10.70 -7.17 -1.29
N ARG A 105 -9.97 -8.05 -1.98
CA ARG A 105 -8.77 -8.70 -1.43
C ARG A 105 -7.63 -7.73 -1.21
N SER A 106 -7.35 -6.84 -2.17
CA SER A 106 -6.31 -5.81 -2.01
C SER A 106 -6.65 -4.86 -0.87
N LEU A 107 -7.92 -4.46 -0.74
CA LEU A 107 -8.41 -3.65 0.37
C LEU A 107 -8.24 -4.37 1.72
N GLY A 108 -8.60 -5.65 1.79
CA GLY A 108 -8.43 -6.47 2.99
C GLY A 108 -6.95 -6.59 3.41
N ALA A 109 -6.08 -6.82 2.43
CA ALA A 109 -4.64 -6.88 2.66
C ALA A 109 -4.07 -5.54 3.15
N THR A 110 -4.43 -4.44 2.49
CA THR A 110 -3.97 -3.09 2.86
C THR A 110 -4.46 -2.68 4.25
N LEU A 111 -5.75 -2.89 4.56
CA LEU A 111 -6.32 -2.58 5.87
C LEU A 111 -5.63 -3.35 6.99
N SER A 112 -5.46 -4.68 6.82
CA SER A 112 -4.83 -5.51 7.84
C SER A 112 -3.37 -5.12 8.08
N SER A 113 -2.61 -4.87 7.00
CA SER A 113 -1.22 -4.44 7.11
C SER A 113 -1.09 -3.05 7.73
N THR A 114 -1.92 -2.10 7.31
CA THR A 114 -1.93 -0.74 7.87
C THR A 114 -2.27 -0.75 9.35
N ALA A 115 -3.28 -1.53 9.76
CA ALA A 115 -3.63 -1.68 11.18
C ALA A 115 -2.47 -2.27 11.99
N GLY A 116 -1.78 -3.30 11.48
CA GLY A 116 -0.61 -3.89 12.13
C GLY A 116 0.57 -2.90 12.24
N ILE A 117 0.83 -2.13 11.18
CA ILE A 117 1.89 -1.10 11.16
C ILE A 117 1.58 0.01 12.16
N LEU A 118 0.36 0.51 12.20
CA LEU A 118 -0.03 1.55 13.15
C LEU A 118 0.03 1.06 14.59
N ALA A 119 -0.43 -0.17 14.86
CA ALA A 119 -0.36 -0.77 16.19
C ALA A 119 1.11 -0.95 16.65
N SER A 120 1.97 -1.48 15.79
CA SER A 120 3.40 -1.66 16.11
C SER A 120 4.11 -0.32 16.28
N ALA A 121 3.84 0.67 15.45
CA ALA A 121 4.38 2.01 15.58
C ALA A 121 3.92 2.68 16.89
N ALA A 122 2.64 2.55 17.26
CA ALA A 122 2.12 3.07 18.53
C ALA A 122 2.82 2.43 19.74
N VAL A 123 3.04 1.12 19.73
CA VAL A 123 3.78 0.42 20.79
C VAL A 123 5.21 0.98 20.91
N VAL A 124 5.92 1.15 19.80
CA VAL A 124 7.29 1.69 19.81
C VAL A 124 7.34 3.14 20.29
N ILE A 125 6.39 3.98 19.85
CA ILE A 125 6.27 5.37 20.28
C ILE A 125 6.12 5.45 21.81
N VAL A 126 5.25 4.61 22.39
CA VAL A 126 5.03 4.54 23.84
C VAL A 126 6.27 4.02 24.55
N LEU A 127 6.89 2.94 24.09
CA LEU A 127 8.08 2.34 24.70
C LEU A 127 9.29 3.28 24.70
N LEU A 128 9.46 4.05 23.63
CA LEU A 128 10.57 5.01 23.52
C LEU A 128 10.25 6.39 24.11
N GLY A 129 9.03 6.60 24.61
CA GLY A 129 8.58 7.87 25.15
C GLY A 129 8.60 9.03 24.13
N LEU A 130 8.43 8.71 22.83
CA LEU A 130 8.46 9.72 21.77
C LEU A 130 7.22 10.62 21.86
N ARG A 131 7.43 11.92 21.90
CA ARG A 131 6.35 12.90 21.85
C ARG A 131 6.02 13.18 20.38
N VAL A 132 4.94 12.57 19.88
CA VAL A 132 4.43 12.81 18.52
C VAL A 132 3.28 13.82 18.62
N ALA A 133 3.45 14.99 18.01
CA ALA A 133 2.39 15.99 17.94
C ALA A 133 1.31 15.54 16.95
N VAL A 134 0.04 15.57 17.37
CA VAL A 134 -1.13 15.28 16.55
C VAL A 134 -2.01 16.53 16.48
N PRO A 135 -1.59 17.56 15.71
CA PRO A 135 -2.24 18.87 15.78
C PRO A 135 -3.68 18.85 15.25
N HIS A 136 -3.97 18.00 14.27
CA HIS A 136 -5.27 17.94 13.59
C HIS A 136 -5.71 16.50 13.34
N PRO A 137 -6.36 15.80 14.29
CA PRO A 137 -6.68 14.37 14.19
C PRO A 137 -7.63 14.05 13.01
N LEU A 138 -8.54 14.95 12.67
CA LEU A 138 -9.45 14.77 11.54
C LEU A 138 -8.71 14.71 10.19
N TRP A 139 -7.72 15.60 9.98
CA TRP A 139 -6.92 15.61 8.78
C TRP A 139 -5.99 14.40 8.68
N LEU A 140 -5.49 13.91 9.80
CA LEU A 140 -4.73 12.65 9.84
C LEU A 140 -5.61 11.45 9.49
N LEU A 141 -6.87 11.44 9.93
CA LEU A 141 -7.82 10.40 9.54
C LEU A 141 -8.09 10.44 8.02
N VAL A 142 -8.29 11.63 7.45
CA VAL A 142 -8.46 11.79 5.99
C VAL A 142 -7.21 11.31 5.25
N ALA A 143 -6.02 11.69 5.70
CA ALA A 143 -4.76 11.21 5.13
C ALA A 143 -4.65 9.68 5.20
N LEU A 144 -5.01 9.06 6.32
CA LEU A 144 -5.02 7.62 6.49
C LEU A 144 -5.99 6.93 5.50
N LEU A 145 -7.19 7.48 5.30
CA LEU A 145 -8.13 6.96 4.30
C LEU A 145 -7.57 7.04 2.89
N VAL A 146 -6.89 8.14 2.53
CA VAL A 146 -6.21 8.29 1.24
C VAL A 146 -5.07 7.28 1.10
N VAL A 147 -4.29 7.03 2.15
CA VAL A 147 -3.23 6.02 2.16
C VAL A 147 -3.80 4.62 1.93
N VAL A 148 -4.88 4.25 2.61
CA VAL A 148 -5.54 2.95 2.43
C VAL A 148 -6.09 2.80 1.02
N ALA A 149 -6.77 3.82 0.50
CA ALA A 149 -7.31 3.82 -0.86
C ALA A 149 -6.19 3.70 -1.90
N SER A 150 -5.13 4.48 -1.74
CA SER A 150 -3.96 4.48 -2.62
C SER A 150 -3.19 3.15 -2.56
N GLY A 151 -2.94 2.62 -1.36
CA GLY A 151 -2.31 1.32 -1.18
C GLY A 151 -3.13 0.18 -1.80
N THR A 152 -4.46 0.26 -1.72
CA THR A 152 -5.36 -0.70 -2.37
C THR A 152 -5.25 -0.63 -3.88
N ALA A 153 -5.36 0.56 -4.47
CA ALA A 153 -5.29 0.77 -5.92
C ALA A 153 -3.92 0.38 -6.49
N LEU A 154 -2.85 0.81 -5.84
CA LEU A 154 -1.48 0.48 -6.21
C LEU A 154 -1.20 -1.03 -6.02
N GLY A 155 -1.69 -1.62 -4.94
CA GLY A 155 -1.62 -3.06 -4.70
C GLY A 155 -2.29 -3.88 -5.79
N MET A 156 -3.48 -3.47 -6.25
CA MET A 156 -4.15 -4.07 -7.41
C MET A 156 -3.29 -3.98 -8.68
N LEU A 157 -2.72 -2.80 -8.96
CA LEU A 157 -1.87 -2.58 -10.13
C LEU A 157 -0.64 -3.50 -10.07
N LEU A 158 0.06 -3.54 -8.94
CA LEU A 158 1.21 -4.41 -8.74
C LEU A 158 0.84 -5.89 -8.84
N ALA A 159 -0.32 -6.30 -8.31
CA ALA A 159 -0.80 -7.67 -8.43
C ALA A 159 -0.96 -8.09 -9.90
N CYS A 160 -1.52 -7.21 -10.74
CA CYS A 160 -1.66 -7.45 -12.18
C CYS A 160 -0.29 -7.50 -12.87
N LEU A 161 0.61 -6.58 -12.55
CA LEU A 161 1.96 -6.54 -13.12
C LEU A 161 2.76 -7.81 -12.76
N PHE A 162 2.68 -8.26 -11.50
CA PHE A 162 3.37 -9.47 -11.04
C PHE A 162 2.76 -10.75 -11.60
N LEU A 163 1.49 -10.74 -11.98
CA LEU A 163 0.86 -11.87 -12.67
C LEU A 163 1.37 -12.03 -14.09
N VAL A 164 1.54 -10.92 -14.82
CA VAL A 164 1.98 -10.93 -16.23
C VAL A 164 3.47 -11.25 -16.36
N THR A 165 4.26 -10.94 -15.34
CA THR A 165 5.72 -11.17 -15.37
C THR A 165 6.08 -12.58 -14.88
N ARG A 166 6.99 -13.27 -15.59
CA ARG A 166 7.48 -14.60 -15.20
C ARG A 166 8.23 -14.60 -13.86
N HIS A 167 8.85 -13.47 -13.49
CA HIS A 167 9.68 -13.31 -12.28
C HIS A 167 9.04 -12.33 -11.28
N GLY A 168 7.72 -12.38 -11.09
CA GLY A 168 6.99 -11.44 -10.23
C GLY A 168 7.51 -11.36 -8.78
N LEU A 169 8.09 -12.45 -8.24
CA LEU A 169 8.71 -12.44 -6.91
C LEU A 169 10.00 -11.62 -6.87
N ALA A 170 10.85 -11.76 -7.88
CA ALA A 170 12.09 -10.98 -8.00
C ALA A 170 11.77 -9.48 -8.19
N TRP A 171 10.77 -9.15 -9.01
CA TRP A 171 10.30 -7.77 -9.19
C TRP A 171 9.72 -7.17 -7.92
N SER A 172 8.98 -7.94 -7.10
CA SER A 172 8.48 -7.43 -5.82
C SER A 172 9.63 -7.05 -4.86
N GLY A 173 10.69 -7.84 -4.80
CA GLY A 173 11.89 -7.49 -4.04
C GLY A 173 12.65 -6.29 -4.63
N ALA A 174 12.81 -6.27 -5.96
CA ALA A 174 13.54 -5.22 -6.65
C ALA A 174 12.87 -3.83 -6.54
N LEU A 175 11.52 -3.76 -6.48
CA LEU A 175 10.78 -2.50 -6.38
C LEU A 175 10.85 -1.84 -5.00
N ILE A 176 11.12 -2.59 -3.93
CA ILE A 176 11.12 -2.06 -2.57
C ILE A 176 12.24 -1.05 -2.37
N TYR A 177 13.48 -1.44 -2.68
CA TYR A 177 14.66 -0.63 -2.41
C TYR A 177 14.73 0.68 -3.22
N PRO A 178 14.49 0.68 -4.54
CA PRO A 178 14.45 1.93 -5.30
C PRO A 178 13.42 2.92 -4.75
N VAL A 179 12.24 2.44 -4.34
CA VAL A 179 11.20 3.33 -3.81
C VAL A 179 11.58 3.85 -2.42
N PHE A 180 12.29 3.09 -1.59
CA PHE A 180 12.80 3.60 -0.31
C PHE A 180 13.79 4.75 -0.52
N ILE A 181 14.66 4.64 -1.51
CA ILE A 181 15.70 5.64 -1.80
C ILE A 181 15.12 6.81 -2.60
N LEU A 182 14.39 6.49 -3.69
CA LEU A 182 13.92 7.47 -4.66
C LEU A 182 12.52 8.00 -4.34
N GLY A 183 11.79 7.37 -3.41
CA GLY A 183 10.41 7.73 -3.08
C GLY A 183 10.25 9.01 -2.26
N GLY A 184 11.36 9.65 -1.84
CA GLY A 184 11.32 10.89 -1.08
C GLY A 184 10.78 10.75 0.34
N LEU A 185 10.65 9.51 0.86
CA LEU A 185 10.15 9.23 2.21
C LEU A 185 11.28 9.25 3.24
N LEU A 186 12.42 8.62 2.93
CA LEU A 186 13.59 8.55 3.80
C LEU A 186 14.67 9.54 3.40
N ILE A 187 14.81 9.82 2.10
CA ILE A 187 15.77 10.77 1.54
C ILE A 187 14.98 11.93 0.95
N PRO A 188 15.24 13.18 1.37
CA PRO A 188 14.57 14.34 0.80
C PRO A 188 14.80 14.43 -0.71
N PRO A 189 13.80 14.83 -1.52
CA PRO A 189 13.93 14.95 -2.98
C PRO A 189 15.07 15.87 -3.43
N ASP A 190 15.40 16.87 -2.61
CA ASP A 190 16.49 17.83 -2.88
C ASP A 190 17.88 17.18 -2.84
N ALA A 191 18.03 16.07 -2.13
CA ALA A 191 19.27 15.30 -2.09
C ALA A 191 19.43 14.37 -3.31
N LEU A 192 18.40 14.22 -4.15
CA LEU A 192 18.45 13.41 -5.37
C LEU A 192 19.03 14.22 -6.54
N PRO A 193 19.76 13.55 -7.47
CA PRO A 193 20.16 14.14 -8.75
C PRO A 193 18.96 14.70 -9.51
N GLN A 194 19.14 15.81 -10.23
CA GLN A 194 18.04 16.52 -10.91
C GLN A 194 17.17 15.62 -11.80
N TRP A 195 17.76 14.66 -12.49
CA TRP A 195 17.08 13.74 -13.39
C TRP A 195 16.23 12.67 -12.67
N LEU A 196 16.37 12.52 -11.34
CA LEU A 196 15.58 11.59 -10.51
C LEU A 196 14.51 12.28 -9.66
N ARG A 197 14.49 13.62 -9.60
CA ARG A 197 13.57 14.36 -8.72
C ARG A 197 12.09 14.21 -9.09
N TRP A 198 11.80 13.76 -10.30
CA TRP A 198 10.41 13.49 -10.72
C TRP A 198 9.88 12.12 -10.21
N VAL A 199 10.75 11.19 -9.81
CA VAL A 199 10.34 9.86 -9.36
C VAL A 199 9.45 9.89 -8.12
N PRO A 200 9.77 10.66 -7.04
CA PRO A 200 8.90 10.79 -5.89
C PRO A 200 7.50 11.29 -6.25
N THR A 201 7.37 12.18 -7.23
CA THR A 201 6.08 12.78 -7.60
C THR A 201 5.10 11.78 -8.21
N LEU A 202 5.56 10.63 -8.69
CA LEU A 202 4.72 9.54 -9.16
C LEU A 202 4.14 8.69 -8.01
N LEU A 203 4.62 8.87 -6.79
CA LEU A 203 4.19 8.09 -5.63
C LEU A 203 3.20 8.90 -4.80
N SER A 204 1.99 8.40 -4.68
CA SER A 204 0.96 9.02 -3.83
C SER A 204 1.37 9.16 -2.37
N LEU A 205 2.18 8.22 -1.86
CA LEU A 205 2.71 8.24 -0.49
C LEU A 205 3.67 9.42 -0.24
N HIS A 206 4.41 9.87 -1.26
CA HIS A 206 5.21 11.09 -1.19
C HIS A 206 4.35 12.32 -0.87
N TRP A 207 3.26 12.49 -1.60
CA TRP A 207 2.33 13.60 -1.40
C TRP A 207 1.60 13.54 -0.06
N VAL A 208 1.27 12.34 0.41
CA VAL A 208 0.72 12.18 1.76
C VAL A 208 1.76 12.53 2.82
N HIS A 209 3.03 12.15 2.63
CA HIS A 209 4.11 12.52 3.53
C HIS A 209 4.29 14.05 3.59
N GLU A 210 4.33 14.71 2.44
CA GLU A 210 4.40 16.18 2.34
C GLU A 210 3.23 16.85 3.07
N PHE A 211 2.02 16.30 2.90
CA PHE A 211 0.84 16.78 3.63
C PHE A 211 1.00 16.64 5.14
N VAL A 212 1.45 15.48 5.64
CA VAL A 212 1.63 15.23 7.08
C VAL A 212 2.74 16.12 7.66
N VAL A 213 3.82 16.34 6.93
CA VAL A 213 4.90 17.28 7.30
C VAL A 213 4.35 18.71 7.37
N GLY A 214 3.58 19.15 6.38
CA GLY A 214 2.92 20.46 6.42
C GLY A 214 1.97 20.61 7.61
N LEU A 215 1.24 19.55 7.94
CA LEU A 215 0.31 19.52 9.07
C LEU A 215 1.06 19.67 10.42
N SER A 216 2.23 19.04 10.57
CA SER A 216 3.06 19.16 11.78
C SER A 216 3.63 20.56 11.98
N SER A 217 3.78 21.35 10.91
CA SER A 217 4.18 22.77 10.97
C SER A 217 3.00 23.73 11.15
N GLY A 218 1.78 23.22 11.38
CA GLY A 218 0.56 24.01 11.56
C GLY A 218 -0.10 24.50 10.27
N ALA A 219 0.42 24.16 9.10
CA ALA A 219 -0.12 24.58 7.80
C ALA A 219 -0.98 23.48 7.17
N VAL A 220 -2.30 23.64 7.17
CA VAL A 220 -3.20 22.73 6.43
C VAL A 220 -3.20 23.12 4.96
N ARG A 221 -2.44 22.40 4.15
CA ARG A 221 -2.38 22.56 2.69
C ARG A 221 -3.03 21.35 2.01
N PRO A 222 -4.27 21.43 1.49
CA PRO A 222 -4.96 20.27 0.90
C PRO A 222 -4.41 19.85 -0.47
N ALA A 223 -3.63 20.70 -1.14
CA ALA A 223 -3.12 20.43 -2.48
C ALA A 223 -2.33 19.12 -2.61
N PRO A 224 -1.35 18.77 -1.74
CA PRO A 224 -0.67 17.47 -1.81
C PRO A 224 -1.64 16.30 -1.68
N LEU A 225 -2.63 16.41 -0.81
CA LEU A 225 -3.61 15.34 -0.62
C LEU A 225 -4.50 15.16 -1.87
N ALA A 226 -4.86 16.25 -2.56
CA ALA A 226 -5.60 16.19 -3.81
C ALA A 226 -4.79 15.49 -4.92
N VAL A 227 -3.48 15.73 -5.00
CA VAL A 227 -2.59 15.02 -5.93
C VAL A 227 -2.53 13.52 -5.59
N ALA A 228 -2.41 13.18 -4.31
CA ALA A 228 -2.44 11.78 -3.87
C ALA A 228 -3.74 11.06 -4.28
N VAL A 229 -4.89 11.73 -4.15
CA VAL A 229 -6.20 11.21 -4.60
C VAL A 229 -6.22 11.04 -6.12
N ALA A 230 -5.74 12.02 -6.89
CA ALA A 230 -5.67 11.93 -8.34
C ALA A 230 -4.81 10.74 -8.80
N LEU A 231 -3.63 10.54 -8.18
CA LEU A 231 -2.76 9.39 -8.44
C LEU A 231 -3.45 8.07 -8.07
N THR A 232 -4.22 8.05 -6.97
CA THR A 232 -5.00 6.86 -6.57
C THR A 232 -6.00 6.46 -7.65
N VAL A 233 -6.70 7.42 -8.24
CA VAL A 233 -7.62 7.18 -9.36
C VAL A 233 -6.86 6.64 -10.57
N VAL A 234 -5.72 7.23 -10.91
CA VAL A 234 -4.87 6.75 -12.02
C VAL A 234 -4.43 5.31 -11.79
N TYR A 235 -3.97 4.95 -10.58
CA TYR A 235 -3.59 3.57 -10.25
C TYR A 235 -4.76 2.61 -10.37
N LEU A 236 -5.95 3.00 -9.91
CA LEU A 236 -7.14 2.17 -9.98
C LEU A 236 -7.56 1.91 -11.43
N VAL A 237 -7.58 2.95 -12.26
CA VAL A 237 -7.91 2.82 -13.69
C VAL A 237 -6.88 1.93 -14.39
N ALA A 238 -5.59 2.17 -14.15
CA ALA A 238 -4.51 1.35 -14.71
C ALA A 238 -4.61 -0.12 -14.25
N ALA A 239 -4.93 -0.36 -12.97
CA ALA A 239 -5.11 -1.71 -12.43
C ALA A 239 -6.26 -2.46 -13.11
N VAL A 240 -7.42 -1.80 -13.28
CA VAL A 240 -8.57 -2.39 -13.95
C VAL A 240 -8.28 -2.67 -15.43
N ALA A 241 -7.61 -1.75 -16.11
CA ALA A 241 -7.20 -1.94 -17.51
C ALA A 241 -6.20 -3.11 -17.64
N CYS A 242 -5.17 -3.16 -16.80
CA CYS A 242 -4.18 -4.24 -16.78
C CYS A 242 -4.83 -5.60 -16.49
N LEU A 243 -5.76 -5.67 -15.53
CA LEU A 243 -6.48 -6.89 -15.21
C LEU A 243 -7.33 -7.39 -16.40
N ARG A 244 -8.05 -6.49 -17.09
CA ARG A 244 -8.83 -6.85 -18.28
C ARG A 244 -7.94 -7.47 -19.36
N VAL A 245 -6.81 -6.81 -19.67
CA VAL A 245 -5.85 -7.32 -20.65
C VAL A 245 -5.28 -8.68 -20.23
N ALA A 246 -4.93 -8.86 -18.96
CA ALA A 246 -4.41 -10.11 -18.43
C ALA A 246 -5.44 -11.25 -18.55
N VAL A 247 -6.70 -11.00 -18.17
CA VAL A 247 -7.80 -11.98 -18.27
C VAL A 247 -8.10 -12.34 -19.71
N ASP A 248 -8.20 -11.35 -20.60
CA ASP A 248 -8.49 -11.58 -22.02
C ASP A 248 -7.37 -12.37 -22.72
N THR A 249 -6.11 -12.05 -22.39
CA THR A 249 -4.95 -12.77 -22.91
C THR A 249 -4.92 -14.21 -22.40
N GLY A 250 -5.20 -14.42 -21.11
CA GLY A 250 -5.27 -15.75 -20.52
C GLY A 250 -6.39 -16.61 -21.13
N ARG A 251 -7.57 -16.02 -21.38
CA ARG A 251 -8.68 -16.71 -22.05
C ARG A 251 -8.35 -17.12 -23.49
N ARG A 252 -7.69 -16.23 -24.26
CA ARG A 252 -7.30 -16.50 -25.64
C ARG A 252 -6.24 -17.60 -25.76
N ARG A 253 -5.34 -17.71 -24.80
CA ARG A 253 -4.25 -18.69 -24.81
C ARG A 253 -4.61 -20.03 -24.17
N GLY A 254 -5.76 -20.15 -23.52
CA GLY A 254 -6.17 -21.34 -22.78
C GLY A 254 -5.24 -21.68 -21.61
N SER A 255 -4.42 -20.72 -21.16
CA SER A 255 -3.29 -20.95 -20.27
C SER A 255 -3.44 -20.26 -18.89
N LEU A 256 -4.67 -20.13 -18.39
CA LEU A 256 -4.91 -19.54 -17.06
C LEU A 256 -4.26 -20.34 -15.91
N GLU A 257 -3.89 -21.60 -16.16
CA GLU A 257 -3.26 -22.49 -15.19
C GLU A 257 -1.78 -22.79 -15.47
N LEU A 258 -1.26 -22.50 -16.68
CA LEU A 258 0.02 -23.06 -17.18
C LEU A 258 1.17 -22.05 -17.39
N VAL A 259 1.02 -20.79 -16.94
CA VAL A 259 2.12 -19.81 -17.11
C VAL A 259 2.72 -19.40 -15.79
#